data_5e253e5691ff55c85e19e802b25c8ba8
#
_entry.id   5e253e5691ff55c85e19e802b25c8ba8
#
_cell.length_a   1.000
_cell.length_b   1.000
_cell.length_c   1.000
_cell.angle_alpha   90.00
_cell.angle_beta   90.00
_cell.angle_gamma   90.00
#
_symmetry.space_group_name_H-M   'P 1'
#
loop_
_entity.id
_entity.type
_entity.pdbx_description
1 polymer ?
#
loop_
_entity_poly.entity_id
_entity_poly.type
_entity_poly.pdbx_seq_one_letter_code
_entity_poly.pdbx_strand_id
1 'polypeptide(L)'
;MSKFEDIRNELIHNLTDKEVSASALARSIGVSPGAISQFKKGEYKGDNEGLAKKIKAYLNSQNAKKNAPVQTVEFREDVFKGLDYQMSNFAINEAANEREIALIYGAAGTGKTTILKEYVKANPNAVFVEATPHTSAKSLLDDLAEVLKISVPLSLNGKLKAIAKHLSGCERILLIDEAEHLPLKALEDLRRIHDFSRTPLVLVGTEILLQNLMGRNKELRQLYSRIGSKWIMKGLSKEECKEYFSSPKPFANKLAKGGGFTKDGYANCGELIYEWCGGNFRSSAKLYKKALKLSEYYKVPLDKEVIAKASEMVVLA
;
A
#
# COMPACT_ATOMS: atom_id res chain seq x y z
N MET A 1 51.50 -10.91 2.27
CA MET A 1 50.07 -10.95 1.93
C MET A 1 49.92 -11.50 0.53
N SER A 2 49.11 -12.51 0.32
CA SER A 2 48.93 -13.16 -0.98
C SER A 2 48.23 -12.18 -1.94
N LYS A 3 48.77 -12.03 -3.16
CA LYS A 3 48.31 -11.10 -4.21
C LYS A 3 46.77 -11.12 -4.51
N PHE A 4 46.01 -12.09 -3.97
CA PHE A 4 44.59 -12.31 -4.23
C PHE A 4 43.73 -12.48 -2.97
N GLU A 5 44.29 -12.11 -1.80
CA GLU A 5 43.63 -12.36 -0.50
C GLU A 5 42.34 -11.56 -0.33
N ASP A 6 42.33 -10.31 -0.79
CA ASP A 6 41.14 -9.44 -0.75
C ASP A 6 39.97 -10.02 -1.60
N ILE A 7 40.29 -10.54 -2.79
CA ILE A 7 39.27 -11.13 -3.70
C ILE A 7 38.75 -12.46 -3.12
N ARG A 8 39.60 -13.22 -2.43
CA ARG A 8 39.14 -14.45 -1.75
C ARG A 8 38.24 -14.15 -0.58
N ASN A 9 38.60 -13.15 0.23
CA ASN A 9 37.79 -12.73 1.38
C ASN A 9 36.42 -12.22 0.92
N GLU A 10 36.36 -11.38 -0.12
CA GLU A 10 35.12 -10.91 -0.72
C GLU A 10 34.30 -12.06 -1.30
N LEU A 11 34.93 -13.04 -1.98
CA LEU A 11 34.24 -14.22 -2.48
C LEU A 11 33.67 -15.09 -1.34
N ILE A 12 34.46 -15.28 -0.25
CA ILE A 12 34.01 -16.05 0.92
C ILE A 12 32.77 -15.38 1.54
N HIS A 13 32.82 -14.09 1.75
CA HIS A 13 31.68 -13.33 2.31
C HIS A 13 30.42 -13.52 1.48
N ASN A 14 30.47 -13.27 0.17
CA ASN A 14 29.31 -13.41 -0.73
C ASN A 14 28.78 -14.85 -0.83
N LEU A 15 29.62 -15.87 -0.68
CA LEU A 15 29.21 -17.28 -0.65
C LEU A 15 28.61 -17.69 0.71
N THR A 16 29.06 -17.10 1.81
CA THR A 16 28.60 -17.41 3.17
C THR A 16 27.22 -16.80 3.43
N ASP A 17 26.98 -15.59 2.95
CA ASP A 17 25.70 -14.89 3.09
C ASP A 17 24.62 -15.42 2.12
N LYS A 18 24.90 -16.53 1.41
CA LYS A 18 24.03 -17.13 0.39
C LYS A 18 23.61 -16.19 -0.74
N GLU A 19 24.30 -15.09 -0.91
CA GLU A 19 24.01 -14.10 -1.94
C GLU A 19 24.31 -14.61 -3.35
N VAL A 20 25.35 -15.47 -3.45
CA VAL A 20 25.75 -16.11 -4.71
C VAL A 20 26.03 -17.58 -4.46
N SER A 21 25.51 -18.48 -5.28
CA SER A 21 25.92 -19.89 -5.21
C SER A 21 27.22 -20.10 -6.00
N ALA A 22 28.13 -20.91 -5.46
CA ALA A 22 29.38 -21.26 -6.16
C ALA A 22 29.13 -21.85 -7.55
N SER A 23 28.04 -22.61 -7.72
CA SER A 23 27.64 -23.19 -9.01
C SER A 23 27.12 -22.16 -10.01
N ALA A 24 26.42 -21.11 -9.55
CA ALA A 24 25.96 -20.02 -10.39
C ALA A 24 27.13 -19.14 -10.85
N LEU A 25 28.05 -18.82 -9.94
CA LEU A 25 29.27 -18.11 -10.25
C LEU A 25 30.12 -18.89 -11.28
N ALA A 26 30.38 -20.18 -11.03
CA ALA A 26 31.16 -21.01 -11.93
C ALA A 26 30.61 -21.06 -13.35
N ARG A 27 29.28 -21.24 -13.50
CA ARG A 27 28.57 -21.19 -14.79
C ARG A 27 28.69 -19.84 -15.47
N SER A 28 28.55 -18.76 -14.72
CA SER A 28 28.58 -17.41 -15.28
C SER A 28 29.93 -16.99 -15.82
N ILE A 29 31.03 -17.43 -15.19
CA ILE A 29 32.41 -17.08 -15.62
C ILE A 29 33.11 -18.17 -16.43
N GLY A 30 32.40 -19.27 -16.74
CA GLY A 30 32.87 -20.34 -17.60
C GLY A 30 33.99 -21.18 -16.99
N VAL A 31 33.88 -21.55 -15.70
CA VAL A 31 34.81 -22.42 -15.00
C VAL A 31 34.07 -23.54 -14.25
N SER A 32 34.85 -24.56 -13.79
CA SER A 32 34.26 -25.62 -12.97
C SER A 32 33.97 -25.12 -11.53
N PRO A 33 32.95 -25.65 -10.83
CA PRO A 33 32.73 -25.36 -9.42
C PRO A 33 33.91 -25.73 -8.53
N GLY A 34 34.70 -26.77 -8.93
CA GLY A 34 35.92 -27.17 -8.27
C GLY A 34 37.01 -26.10 -8.33
N ALA A 35 37.15 -25.40 -9.48
CA ALA A 35 38.10 -24.29 -9.62
C ALA A 35 37.79 -23.15 -8.63
N ILE A 36 36.51 -22.80 -8.45
CA ILE A 36 36.09 -21.79 -7.46
C ILE A 36 36.41 -22.25 -6.04
N SER A 37 36.14 -23.51 -5.72
CA SER A 37 36.46 -24.07 -4.40
C SER A 37 37.99 -24.08 -4.11
N GLN A 38 38.81 -24.46 -5.09
CA GLN A 38 40.26 -24.43 -4.96
C GLN A 38 40.83 -23.01 -4.87
N PHE A 39 40.28 -22.07 -5.67
CA PHE A 39 40.67 -20.66 -5.59
C PHE A 39 40.34 -20.06 -4.21
N LYS A 40 39.16 -20.36 -3.66
CA LYS A 40 38.77 -19.97 -2.30
C LYS A 40 39.76 -20.45 -1.24
N LYS A 41 40.28 -21.70 -1.36
CA LYS A 41 41.25 -22.29 -0.44
C LYS A 41 42.70 -21.85 -0.70
N GLY A 42 42.95 -21.18 -1.82
CA GLY A 42 44.32 -20.82 -2.23
C GLY A 42 45.10 -21.95 -2.90
N GLU A 43 44.45 -23.04 -3.25
CA GLU A 43 45.02 -24.28 -3.81
C GLU A 43 44.88 -24.39 -5.34
N TYR A 44 44.31 -23.41 -5.99
CA TYR A 44 44.09 -23.43 -7.44
C TYR A 44 45.44 -23.36 -8.21
N LYS A 45 45.75 -24.39 -9.01
CA LYS A 45 47.00 -24.54 -9.74
C LYS A 45 47.00 -23.95 -11.15
N GLY A 46 45.88 -23.41 -11.62
CA GLY A 46 45.72 -22.77 -12.93
C GLY A 46 46.03 -21.27 -12.91
N ASP A 47 45.52 -20.55 -13.93
CA ASP A 47 45.68 -19.10 -14.05
C ASP A 47 44.88 -18.37 -12.94
N ASN A 48 45.55 -18.10 -11.82
CA ASN A 48 44.95 -17.37 -10.69
C ASN A 48 44.64 -15.93 -11.01
N GLU A 49 45.41 -15.28 -11.89
CA GLU A 49 45.18 -13.87 -12.22
C GLU A 49 43.97 -13.69 -13.12
N GLY A 50 43.82 -14.53 -14.15
CA GLY A 50 42.64 -14.54 -15.02
C GLY A 50 41.37 -14.92 -14.25
N LEU A 51 41.47 -15.90 -13.34
CA LEU A 51 40.32 -16.33 -12.53
C LEU A 51 39.92 -15.24 -11.53
N ALA A 52 40.85 -14.59 -10.87
CA ALA A 52 40.58 -13.47 -9.96
C ALA A 52 39.93 -12.29 -10.65
N LYS A 53 40.37 -11.92 -11.88
CA LYS A 53 39.73 -10.87 -12.69
C LYS A 53 38.28 -11.22 -13.04
N LYS A 54 38.00 -12.45 -13.45
CA LYS A 54 36.65 -12.92 -13.75
C LYS A 54 35.73 -12.91 -12.53
N ILE A 55 36.22 -13.39 -11.39
CA ILE A 55 35.49 -13.38 -10.11
C ILE A 55 35.17 -11.93 -9.70
N LYS A 56 36.15 -11.03 -9.73
CA LYS A 56 35.96 -9.62 -9.37
C LYS A 56 34.99 -8.92 -10.32
N ALA A 57 35.06 -9.16 -11.62
CA ALA A 57 34.11 -8.62 -12.59
C ALA A 57 32.67 -9.10 -12.30
N TYR A 58 32.51 -10.37 -11.97
CA TYR A 58 31.21 -10.92 -11.60
C TYR A 58 30.66 -10.30 -10.31
N LEU A 59 31.46 -10.26 -9.24
CA LEU A 59 31.06 -9.65 -7.96
C LEU A 59 30.69 -8.16 -8.13
N ASN A 60 31.52 -7.41 -8.88
CA ASN A 60 31.20 -6.02 -9.22
C ASN A 60 29.89 -5.90 -10.00
N SER A 61 29.60 -6.81 -10.93
CA SER A 61 28.34 -6.81 -11.67
C SER A 61 27.11 -7.12 -10.79
N GLN A 62 27.26 -7.99 -9.79
CA GLN A 62 26.21 -8.29 -8.81
C GLN A 62 26.01 -7.10 -7.84
N ASN A 63 27.11 -6.52 -7.36
CA ASN A 63 27.07 -5.32 -6.52
C ASN A 63 26.50 -4.12 -7.28
N ALA A 64 26.82 -3.96 -8.57
CA ALA A 64 26.21 -2.94 -9.42
C ALA A 64 24.71 -3.18 -9.65
N LYS A 65 24.25 -4.44 -9.73
CA LYS A 65 22.81 -4.80 -9.81
C LYS A 65 22.09 -4.57 -8.49
N LYS A 66 22.76 -4.81 -7.34
CA LYS A 66 22.20 -4.53 -6.00
C LYS A 66 22.18 -3.04 -5.69
N ASN A 67 23.25 -2.33 -6.08
CA ASN A 67 23.42 -0.90 -5.82
C ASN A 67 23.01 -0.03 -7.02
N ALA A 68 22.59 -0.63 -8.14
CA ALA A 68 21.81 0.13 -9.11
C ALA A 68 20.64 0.65 -8.32
N PRO A 69 20.52 1.98 -8.10
CA PRO A 69 19.28 2.51 -7.59
C PRO A 69 18.25 1.99 -8.60
N VAL A 70 17.37 1.11 -8.17
CA VAL A 70 16.06 1.07 -8.79
C VAL A 70 15.68 2.53 -8.70
N GLN A 71 15.69 3.24 -9.83
CA GLN A 71 15.12 4.58 -9.90
C GLN A 71 13.61 4.38 -9.72
N THR A 72 13.24 3.97 -8.52
CA THR A 72 11.93 4.22 -7.99
C THR A 72 11.90 5.73 -7.84
N VAL A 73 11.33 6.36 -8.82
CA VAL A 73 10.77 7.69 -8.62
C VAL A 73 9.86 7.48 -7.41
N GLU A 74 10.34 7.87 -6.22
CA GLU A 74 9.52 7.88 -5.00
C GLU A 74 8.46 8.94 -5.24
N PHE A 75 7.34 8.47 -5.74
CA PHE A 75 6.13 9.25 -5.78
C PHE A 75 5.63 9.33 -4.34
N ARG A 76 5.97 10.38 -3.61
CA ARG A 76 5.24 10.77 -2.42
C ARG A 76 3.85 11.16 -2.89
N GLU A 77 2.92 10.25 -2.70
CA GLU A 77 1.50 10.53 -2.90
C GLU A 77 1.07 11.35 -1.68
N ASP A 78 1.12 12.67 -1.80
CA ASP A 78 0.47 13.54 -0.82
C ASP A 78 -1.03 13.23 -0.89
N VAL A 79 -1.66 13.06 0.27
CA VAL A 79 -3.09 12.77 0.33
C VAL A 79 -3.85 13.99 -0.19
N PHE A 80 -4.57 13.81 -1.29
CA PHE A 80 -5.40 14.87 -1.83
C PHE A 80 -6.63 15.08 -0.95
N LYS A 81 -6.82 16.32 -0.48
CA LYS A 81 -7.89 16.67 0.45
C LYS A 81 -9.16 17.16 -0.26
N GLY A 82 -9.57 16.41 -1.28
CA GLY A 82 -10.80 16.66 -2.04
C GLY A 82 -12.08 16.35 -1.26
N LEU A 83 -13.19 16.33 -1.98
CA LEU A 83 -14.53 16.14 -1.38
C LEU A 83 -14.64 14.83 -0.60
N ASP A 84 -14.20 13.71 -1.19
CA ASP A 84 -14.25 12.40 -0.53
C ASP A 84 -13.42 12.37 0.77
N TYR A 85 -12.27 13.04 0.80
CA TYR A 85 -11.47 13.18 2.02
C TYR A 85 -12.22 13.98 3.09
N GLN A 86 -12.77 15.14 2.70
CA GLN A 86 -13.47 16.03 3.63
C GLN A 86 -14.73 15.37 4.21
N MET A 87 -15.54 14.77 3.36
CA MET A 87 -16.80 14.14 3.77
C MET A 87 -16.58 12.84 4.56
N SER A 88 -15.53 12.07 4.24
CA SER A 88 -15.16 10.91 5.04
C SER A 88 -14.72 11.32 6.45
N ASN A 89 -13.87 12.35 6.57
CA ASN A 89 -13.49 12.88 7.88
C ASN A 89 -14.68 13.47 8.65
N PHE A 90 -15.60 14.13 7.95
CA PHE A 90 -16.85 14.62 8.55
C PHE A 90 -17.66 13.45 9.13
N ALA A 91 -17.89 12.39 8.36
CA ALA A 91 -18.64 11.22 8.83
C ALA A 91 -17.96 10.51 10.01
N ILE A 92 -16.62 10.42 10.02
CA ILE A 92 -15.84 9.86 11.14
C ILE A 92 -16.01 10.72 12.40
N ASN A 93 -15.89 12.04 12.27
CA ASN A 93 -16.01 12.98 13.38
C ASN A 93 -17.43 13.02 13.94
N GLU A 94 -18.46 12.99 13.09
CA GLU A 94 -19.87 12.89 13.51
C GLU A 94 -20.08 11.61 14.33
N ALA A 95 -19.61 10.45 13.83
CA ALA A 95 -19.71 9.21 14.57
C ALA A 95 -18.99 9.30 15.93
N ALA A 96 -17.84 9.99 16.00
CA ALA A 96 -17.11 10.18 17.24
C ALA A 96 -17.88 11.05 18.23
N ASN A 97 -18.49 12.14 17.77
CA ASN A 97 -19.21 13.11 18.60
C ASN A 97 -20.53 12.54 19.13
N GLU A 98 -21.31 11.92 18.27
CA GLU A 98 -22.63 11.38 18.58
C GLU A 98 -22.58 9.96 19.17
N ARG A 99 -21.38 9.35 19.20
CA ARG A 99 -21.15 7.96 19.63
C ARG A 99 -22.03 6.97 18.85
N GLU A 100 -22.02 7.12 17.55
CA GLU A 100 -22.80 6.32 16.59
C GLU A 100 -21.91 5.45 15.71
N ILE A 101 -22.55 4.74 14.78
CA ILE A 101 -21.87 3.99 13.73
C ILE A 101 -21.90 4.81 12.44
N ALA A 102 -20.74 4.97 11.79
CA ALA A 102 -20.66 5.51 10.44
C ALA A 102 -20.34 4.42 9.42
N LEU A 103 -20.81 4.63 8.19
CA LEU A 103 -20.54 3.77 7.04
C LEU A 103 -19.89 4.59 5.92
N ILE A 104 -18.67 4.23 5.53
CA ILE A 104 -17.98 4.82 4.38
C ILE A 104 -17.76 3.72 3.35
N TYR A 105 -18.28 3.89 2.14
CA TYR A 105 -18.16 2.86 1.11
C TYR A 105 -17.97 3.45 -0.28
N GLY A 106 -17.53 2.63 -1.22
CA GLY A 106 -17.31 3.02 -2.61
C GLY A 106 -16.37 2.09 -3.32
N ALA A 107 -16.21 2.28 -4.62
CA ALA A 107 -15.41 1.40 -5.46
C ALA A 107 -13.98 1.21 -4.97
N ALA A 108 -13.36 0.08 -5.33
CA ALA A 108 -11.95 -0.15 -5.05
C ALA A 108 -11.07 0.92 -5.71
N GLY A 109 -10.07 1.41 -4.98
CA GLY A 109 -9.14 2.43 -5.51
C GLY A 109 -9.58 3.88 -5.37
N THR A 110 -10.69 4.18 -4.68
CA THR A 110 -11.14 5.56 -4.37
C THR A 110 -10.34 6.23 -3.25
N GLY A 111 -9.51 5.50 -2.51
CA GLY A 111 -8.64 6.09 -1.47
C GLY A 111 -9.10 5.85 -0.03
N LYS A 112 -10.09 5.00 0.22
CA LYS A 112 -10.65 4.69 1.57
C LYS A 112 -9.58 4.43 2.62
N THR A 113 -8.76 3.41 2.41
CA THR A 113 -7.66 3.03 3.32
C THR A 113 -6.67 4.18 3.58
N THR A 114 -6.37 4.97 2.54
CA THR A 114 -5.44 6.11 2.65
C THR A 114 -6.00 7.17 3.59
N ILE A 115 -7.29 7.49 3.45
CA ILE A 115 -7.98 8.46 4.32
C ILE A 115 -7.99 7.97 5.77
N LEU A 116 -8.32 6.70 6.00
CA LEU A 116 -8.30 6.13 7.35
C LEU A 116 -6.91 6.17 7.98
N LYS A 117 -5.87 5.77 7.24
CA LYS A 117 -4.49 5.80 7.73
C LYS A 117 -4.02 7.23 8.06
N GLU A 118 -4.46 8.21 7.27
CA GLU A 118 -4.17 9.62 7.56
C GLU A 118 -4.92 10.12 8.80
N TYR A 119 -6.19 9.72 8.95
CA TYR A 119 -6.97 10.03 10.15
C TYR A 119 -6.32 9.46 11.42
N VAL A 120 -5.86 8.20 11.38
CA VAL A 120 -5.17 7.55 12.51
C VAL A 120 -3.88 8.27 12.89
N LYS A 121 -3.11 8.75 11.92
CA LYS A 121 -1.89 9.53 12.21
C LYS A 121 -2.18 10.82 12.98
N ALA A 122 -3.29 11.46 12.66
CA ALA A 122 -3.70 12.72 13.30
C ALA A 122 -4.45 12.50 14.63
N ASN A 123 -5.00 11.31 14.87
CA ASN A 123 -5.87 11.00 16.00
C ASN A 123 -5.38 9.77 16.78
N PRO A 124 -4.59 9.95 17.85
CA PRO A 124 -4.06 8.81 18.63
C PRO A 124 -5.13 7.94 19.31
N ASN A 125 -6.36 8.46 19.42
CA ASN A 125 -7.49 7.73 19.99
C ASN A 125 -8.15 6.78 18.99
N ALA A 126 -7.78 6.83 17.72
CA ALA A 126 -8.30 5.95 16.69
C ALA A 126 -7.65 4.56 16.78
N VAL A 127 -8.48 3.54 16.80
CA VAL A 127 -8.12 2.11 16.78
C VAL A 127 -8.44 1.61 15.38
N PHE A 128 -7.42 1.22 14.63
CA PHE A 128 -7.55 0.79 13.22
C PHE A 128 -7.32 -0.71 13.10
N VAL A 129 -8.26 -1.39 12.46
CA VAL A 129 -8.17 -2.81 12.09
C VAL A 129 -8.56 -2.95 10.62
N GLU A 130 -7.76 -3.69 9.86
CA GLU A 130 -8.02 -4.01 8.46
C GLU A 130 -8.44 -5.48 8.35
N ALA A 131 -9.66 -5.72 7.88
CA ALA A 131 -10.17 -7.06 7.69
C ALA A 131 -9.62 -7.70 6.40
N THR A 132 -9.50 -9.01 6.39
CA THR A 132 -9.08 -9.81 5.24
C THR A 132 -10.10 -10.89 4.93
N PRO A 133 -10.08 -11.53 3.75
CA PRO A 133 -10.96 -12.67 3.45
C PRO A 133 -10.85 -13.85 4.45
N HIS A 134 -9.78 -13.90 5.22
CA HIS A 134 -9.56 -14.92 6.25
C HIS A 134 -9.96 -14.47 7.67
N THR A 135 -10.43 -13.24 7.83
CA THR A 135 -10.82 -12.71 9.13
C THR A 135 -12.08 -13.42 9.65
N SER A 136 -11.96 -14.05 10.78
CA SER A 136 -13.06 -14.67 11.55
C SER A 136 -13.50 -13.77 12.70
N ALA A 137 -14.65 -14.04 13.32
CA ALA A 137 -15.06 -13.33 14.53
C ALA A 137 -14.02 -13.46 15.66
N LYS A 138 -13.34 -14.61 15.74
CA LYS A 138 -12.28 -14.82 16.75
C LYS A 138 -11.06 -13.96 16.44
N SER A 139 -10.53 -14.01 15.22
CA SER A 139 -9.34 -13.24 14.86
C SER A 139 -9.59 -11.73 14.96
N LEU A 140 -10.77 -11.23 14.56
CA LEU A 140 -11.13 -9.83 14.75
C LEU A 140 -11.06 -9.38 16.22
N LEU A 141 -11.60 -10.20 17.14
CA LEU A 141 -11.53 -9.88 18.58
C LEU A 141 -10.10 -9.98 19.12
N ASP A 142 -9.28 -10.88 18.57
CA ASP A 142 -7.86 -10.98 18.92
C ASP A 142 -7.09 -9.76 18.42
N ASP A 143 -7.30 -9.33 17.17
CA ASP A 143 -6.69 -8.14 16.57
C ASP A 143 -7.06 -6.87 17.35
N LEU A 144 -8.35 -6.71 17.72
CA LEU A 144 -8.80 -5.61 18.57
C LEU A 144 -8.11 -5.62 19.94
N ALA A 145 -7.99 -6.79 20.58
CA ALA A 145 -7.33 -6.91 21.88
C ALA A 145 -5.84 -6.56 21.80
N GLU A 146 -5.17 -6.96 20.71
CA GLU A 146 -3.77 -6.65 20.44
C GLU A 146 -3.56 -5.14 20.27
N VAL A 147 -4.33 -4.49 19.39
CA VAL A 147 -4.23 -3.04 19.15
C VAL A 147 -4.57 -2.24 20.42
N LEU A 148 -5.54 -2.70 21.21
CA LEU A 148 -5.90 -2.09 22.49
C LEU A 148 -4.90 -2.43 23.62
N LYS A 149 -3.98 -3.37 23.38
CA LYS A 149 -2.98 -3.86 24.35
C LYS A 149 -3.61 -4.39 25.65
N ILE A 150 -4.68 -5.16 25.52
CA ILE A 150 -5.40 -5.74 26.66
C ILE A 150 -5.34 -7.27 26.66
N SER A 151 -5.30 -7.86 27.85
CA SER A 151 -5.45 -9.31 28.02
C SER A 151 -6.93 -9.68 28.01
N VAL A 152 -7.29 -10.70 27.23
CA VAL A 152 -8.67 -11.15 27.07
C VAL A 152 -8.80 -12.65 27.38
N PRO A 153 -9.96 -13.11 27.87
CA PRO A 153 -10.24 -14.54 28.07
C PRO A 153 -10.21 -15.32 26.74
N LEU A 154 -10.07 -16.66 26.84
CA LEU A 154 -10.04 -17.52 25.66
C LEU A 154 -11.39 -17.60 24.92
N SER A 155 -12.51 -17.50 25.65
CA SER A 155 -13.85 -17.60 25.08
C SER A 155 -14.25 -16.36 24.29
N LEU A 156 -14.91 -16.52 23.15
CA LEU A 156 -15.36 -15.38 22.31
C LEU A 156 -16.20 -14.37 23.08
N ASN A 157 -17.18 -14.85 23.85
CA ASN A 157 -18.02 -13.98 24.67
C ASN A 157 -17.22 -13.26 25.76
N GLY A 158 -16.22 -13.93 26.35
CA GLY A 158 -15.29 -13.31 27.31
C GLY A 158 -14.45 -12.19 26.65
N LYS A 159 -13.91 -12.43 25.45
CA LYS A 159 -13.18 -11.43 24.66
C LYS A 159 -14.04 -10.21 24.38
N LEU A 160 -15.24 -10.42 23.84
CA LEU A 160 -16.19 -9.35 23.52
C LEU A 160 -16.48 -8.49 24.75
N LYS A 161 -16.81 -9.11 25.90
CA LYS A 161 -17.10 -8.39 27.15
C LYS A 161 -15.88 -7.62 27.68
N ALA A 162 -14.70 -8.22 27.61
CA ALA A 162 -13.45 -7.56 28.07
C ALA A 162 -13.12 -6.34 27.21
N ILE A 163 -13.23 -6.46 25.88
CA ILE A 163 -13.03 -5.36 24.93
C ILE A 163 -14.05 -4.25 25.19
N ALA A 164 -15.34 -4.58 25.26
CA ALA A 164 -16.40 -3.60 25.52
C ALA A 164 -16.21 -2.88 26.86
N LYS A 165 -15.84 -3.61 27.92
CA LYS A 165 -15.55 -3.03 29.23
C LYS A 165 -14.37 -2.06 29.20
N HIS A 166 -13.29 -2.42 28.49
CA HIS A 166 -12.13 -1.54 28.34
C HIS A 166 -12.52 -0.27 27.59
N LEU A 167 -13.23 -0.42 26.47
CA LEU A 167 -13.65 0.71 25.63
C LEU A 167 -14.64 1.65 26.33
N SER A 168 -15.49 1.14 27.24
CA SER A 168 -16.42 1.98 28.01
C SER A 168 -15.72 3.01 28.90
N GLY A 169 -14.45 2.77 29.27
CA GLY A 169 -13.63 3.69 30.08
C GLY A 169 -12.71 4.60 29.28
N CYS A 170 -12.79 4.57 27.93
CA CYS A 170 -11.84 5.28 27.06
C CYS A 170 -12.56 6.08 25.99
N GLU A 171 -11.99 7.22 25.64
CA GLU A 171 -12.42 7.98 24.44
C GLU A 171 -11.70 7.42 23.21
N ARG A 172 -12.20 6.30 22.69
CA ARG A 172 -11.66 5.64 21.51
C ARG A 172 -12.71 5.61 20.40
N ILE A 173 -12.23 5.56 19.15
CA ILE A 173 -13.04 5.29 17.96
C ILE A 173 -12.49 4.06 17.24
N LEU A 174 -13.35 3.14 16.85
CA LEU A 174 -13.00 1.94 16.10
C LEU A 174 -13.16 2.21 14.60
N LEU A 175 -12.10 2.03 13.83
CA LEU A 175 -12.08 2.14 12.37
C LEU A 175 -11.80 0.75 11.80
N ILE A 176 -12.77 0.18 11.10
CA ILE A 176 -12.65 -1.16 10.50
C ILE A 176 -12.65 -1.02 8.99
N ASP A 177 -11.49 -1.27 8.39
CA ASP A 177 -11.31 -1.21 6.93
C ASP A 177 -11.56 -2.58 6.28
N GLU A 178 -11.91 -2.59 4.98
CA GLU A 178 -12.26 -3.78 4.19
C GLU A 178 -13.35 -4.63 4.88
N ALA A 179 -14.30 -3.96 5.55
CA ALA A 179 -15.30 -4.61 6.41
C ALA A 179 -16.27 -5.54 5.65
N GLU A 180 -16.32 -5.50 4.31
CA GLU A 180 -17.01 -6.48 3.48
C GLU A 180 -16.50 -7.90 3.62
N HIS A 181 -15.26 -8.09 4.10
CA HIS A 181 -14.66 -9.39 4.35
C HIS A 181 -15.07 -9.99 5.70
N LEU A 182 -15.71 -9.21 6.56
CA LEU A 182 -16.14 -9.71 7.85
C LEU A 182 -17.34 -10.64 7.73
N PRO A 183 -17.32 -11.82 8.37
CA PRO A 183 -18.50 -12.66 8.45
C PRO A 183 -19.58 -11.99 9.33
N LEU A 184 -20.83 -12.36 9.11
CA LEU A 184 -21.99 -11.81 9.85
C LEU A 184 -21.81 -11.82 11.38
N LYS A 185 -21.21 -12.88 11.91
CA LYS A 185 -20.93 -12.99 13.35
C LYS A 185 -19.95 -11.92 13.85
N ALA A 186 -18.95 -11.59 13.05
CA ALA A 186 -17.97 -10.55 13.40
C ALA A 186 -18.61 -9.14 13.36
N LEU A 187 -19.43 -8.87 12.36
CA LEU A 187 -20.20 -7.61 12.29
C LEU A 187 -21.18 -7.48 13.47
N GLU A 188 -21.82 -8.57 13.86
CA GLU A 188 -22.70 -8.60 15.03
C GLU A 188 -21.91 -8.41 16.35
N ASP A 189 -20.70 -8.96 16.46
CA ASP A 189 -19.83 -8.75 17.62
C ASP A 189 -19.39 -7.28 17.72
N LEU A 190 -19.05 -6.62 16.59
CA LEU A 190 -18.78 -5.19 16.56
C LEU A 190 -19.99 -4.35 17.00
N ARG A 191 -21.19 -4.69 16.53
CA ARG A 191 -22.43 -4.05 16.97
C ARG A 191 -22.60 -4.18 18.50
N ARG A 192 -22.40 -5.37 19.06
CA ARG A 192 -22.51 -5.60 20.50
C ARG A 192 -21.46 -4.84 21.31
N ILE A 193 -20.22 -4.76 20.79
CA ILE A 193 -19.18 -3.92 21.41
C ILE A 193 -19.65 -2.47 21.44
N HIS A 194 -20.14 -1.94 20.31
CA HIS A 194 -20.70 -0.59 20.25
C HIS A 194 -21.87 -0.41 21.24
N ASP A 195 -22.86 -1.31 21.26
CA ASP A 195 -24.02 -1.20 22.14
C ASP A 195 -23.65 -1.20 23.64
N PHE A 196 -22.64 -2.01 24.02
CA PHE A 196 -22.22 -2.13 25.42
C PHE A 196 -21.29 -0.99 25.87
N SER A 197 -20.43 -0.51 25.00
CA SER A 197 -19.40 0.48 25.35
C SER A 197 -19.75 1.90 24.93
N ARG A 198 -20.74 2.06 24.04
CA ARG A 198 -21.02 3.33 23.33
C ARG A 198 -19.80 3.87 22.59
N THR A 199 -18.87 2.99 22.22
CA THR A 199 -17.69 3.39 21.44
C THR A 199 -18.10 3.64 19.99
N PRO A 200 -17.74 4.78 19.42
CA PRO A 200 -17.97 5.06 18.00
C PRO A 200 -17.33 4.01 17.11
N LEU A 201 -18.03 3.62 16.05
CA LEU A 201 -17.58 2.59 15.11
C LEU A 201 -17.70 3.12 13.68
N VAL A 202 -16.66 2.99 12.89
CA VAL A 202 -16.69 3.31 11.46
C VAL A 202 -16.40 2.05 10.66
N LEU A 203 -17.36 1.65 9.86
CA LEU A 203 -17.23 0.53 8.92
C LEU A 203 -16.90 1.10 7.55
N VAL A 204 -15.80 0.63 6.97
CA VAL A 204 -15.31 1.09 5.67
C VAL A 204 -15.15 -0.08 4.73
N GLY A 205 -15.61 0.06 3.48
CA GLY A 205 -15.54 -1.03 2.52
C GLY A 205 -16.03 -0.67 1.13
N THR A 206 -16.31 -1.70 0.33
CA THR A 206 -16.92 -1.54 -1.00
C THR A 206 -18.46 -1.53 -0.91
N GLU A 207 -19.11 -1.42 -2.08
CA GLU A 207 -20.57 -1.55 -2.18
C GLU A 207 -21.08 -2.90 -1.65
N ILE A 208 -20.21 -3.93 -1.64
CA ILE A 208 -20.53 -5.24 -1.08
C ILE A 208 -20.84 -5.13 0.42
N LEU A 209 -20.10 -4.26 1.15
CA LEU A 209 -20.38 -4.01 2.58
C LEU A 209 -21.81 -3.51 2.77
N LEU A 210 -22.23 -2.51 1.98
CA LEU A 210 -23.61 -2.01 2.06
C LEU A 210 -24.63 -3.11 1.75
N GLN A 211 -24.38 -3.93 0.71
CA GLN A 211 -25.24 -5.06 0.36
C GLN A 211 -25.32 -6.08 1.48
N ASN A 212 -24.20 -6.39 2.13
CA ASN A 212 -24.16 -7.29 3.30
C ASN A 212 -24.97 -6.73 4.47
N LEU A 213 -24.84 -5.42 4.76
CA LEU A 213 -25.55 -4.76 5.86
C LEU A 213 -27.07 -4.67 5.60
N MET A 214 -27.47 -4.42 4.36
CA MET A 214 -28.89 -4.39 3.97
C MET A 214 -29.52 -5.79 3.93
N GLY A 215 -28.74 -6.82 3.56
CA GLY A 215 -28.97 -8.24 3.54
C GLY A 215 -30.31 -8.74 3.00
N ARG A 216 -30.32 -9.82 2.22
CA ARG A 216 -31.58 -10.44 1.74
C ARG A 216 -32.46 -10.95 2.89
N ASN A 217 -31.83 -11.41 3.98
CA ASN A 217 -32.50 -12.02 5.13
C ASN A 217 -32.67 -11.08 6.34
N LYS A 218 -32.32 -9.78 6.19
CA LYS A 218 -32.42 -8.77 7.26
C LYS A 218 -31.61 -9.11 8.52
N GLU A 219 -30.60 -9.97 8.42
CA GLU A 219 -29.80 -10.47 9.56
C GLU A 219 -29.05 -9.34 10.28
N LEU A 220 -28.50 -8.36 9.53
CA LEU A 220 -27.81 -7.20 10.07
C LEU A 220 -28.68 -5.94 10.18
N ARG A 221 -29.99 -6.06 10.13
CA ARG A 221 -30.91 -4.92 10.22
C ARG A 221 -30.70 -4.08 11.49
N GLN A 222 -30.35 -4.74 12.60
CA GLN A 222 -30.05 -4.04 13.85
C GLN A 222 -28.76 -3.25 13.79
N LEU A 223 -27.73 -3.73 13.11
CA LEU A 223 -26.50 -2.97 12.86
C LEU A 223 -26.79 -1.80 11.92
N TYR A 224 -27.48 -2.07 10.81
CA TYR A 224 -27.83 -1.04 9.82
C TYR A 224 -28.66 0.10 10.45
N SER A 225 -29.58 -0.19 11.36
CA SER A 225 -30.41 0.83 12.05
C SER A 225 -29.63 1.73 13.02
N ARG A 226 -28.38 1.40 13.35
CA ARG A 226 -27.48 2.21 14.21
C ARG A 226 -26.54 3.09 13.42
N ILE A 227 -26.61 3.03 12.09
CA ILE A 227 -25.78 3.88 11.25
C ILE A 227 -26.40 5.29 11.27
N GLY A 228 -25.73 6.21 11.93
CA GLY A 228 -26.16 7.63 12.01
C GLY A 228 -25.68 8.42 10.80
N SER A 229 -24.50 8.13 10.28
CA SER A 229 -23.95 8.82 9.11
C SER A 229 -23.40 7.85 8.08
N LYS A 230 -23.50 8.22 6.80
CA LYS A 230 -22.92 7.45 5.69
C LYS A 230 -22.34 8.35 4.62
N TRP A 231 -21.25 7.92 4.01
CA TRP A 231 -20.66 8.57 2.85
C TRP A 231 -20.36 7.56 1.75
N ILE A 232 -20.71 7.90 0.51
CA ILE A 232 -20.31 7.15 -0.68
C ILE A 232 -19.14 7.85 -1.34
N MET A 233 -18.00 7.20 -1.37
CA MET A 233 -16.82 7.70 -2.06
C MET A 233 -16.91 7.41 -3.56
N LYS A 234 -16.90 8.47 -4.34
CA LYS A 234 -17.01 8.41 -5.81
C LYS A 234 -15.65 8.48 -6.52
N GLY A 235 -14.59 8.79 -5.78
CA GLY A 235 -13.30 9.13 -6.34
C GLY A 235 -13.19 10.63 -6.66
N LEU A 236 -12.19 11.00 -7.45
CA LEU A 236 -11.96 12.40 -7.83
C LEU A 236 -12.98 12.88 -8.86
N SER A 237 -13.50 14.08 -8.70
CA SER A 237 -14.20 14.78 -9.77
C SER A 237 -13.28 15.16 -10.92
N LYS A 238 -13.84 15.62 -12.02
CA LYS A 238 -13.03 16.10 -13.16
C LYS A 238 -12.17 17.29 -12.78
N GLU A 239 -12.71 18.20 -11.98
CA GLU A 239 -12.04 19.38 -11.47
C GLU A 239 -10.91 19.00 -10.50
N GLU A 240 -11.16 18.06 -9.59
CA GLU A 240 -10.17 17.55 -8.67
C GLU A 240 -9.05 16.79 -9.38
N CYS A 241 -9.35 16.01 -10.40
CA CYS A 241 -8.35 15.40 -11.27
C CYS A 241 -7.48 16.45 -11.97
N LYS A 242 -8.10 17.51 -12.49
CA LYS A 242 -7.40 18.61 -13.12
C LYS A 242 -6.47 19.32 -12.13
N GLU A 243 -6.95 19.62 -10.92
CA GLU A 243 -6.15 20.24 -9.88
C GLU A 243 -4.97 19.36 -9.48
N TYR A 244 -5.21 18.08 -9.20
CA TYR A 244 -4.20 17.18 -8.65
C TYR A 244 -3.14 16.78 -9.69
N PHE A 245 -3.53 16.42 -10.91
CA PHE A 245 -2.61 15.92 -11.95
C PHE A 245 -2.06 16.98 -12.88
N SER A 246 -2.60 18.20 -12.87
CA SER A 246 -2.05 19.33 -13.65
C SER A 246 -1.02 20.15 -12.87
N SER A 247 -0.79 19.82 -11.59
CA SER A 247 0.24 20.43 -10.77
C SER A 247 1.53 19.61 -10.81
N PRO A 248 2.70 20.19 -11.09
CA PRO A 248 3.97 19.46 -11.08
C PRO A 248 4.39 18.99 -9.67
N LYS A 249 3.74 19.45 -8.60
CA LYS A 249 4.18 19.25 -7.23
C LYS A 249 4.11 17.83 -6.67
N PRO A 250 3.13 16.96 -6.94
CA PRO A 250 3.11 15.63 -6.33
C PRO A 250 4.20 14.70 -6.85
N PHE A 251 4.72 14.94 -8.07
CA PHE A 251 5.54 13.97 -8.79
C PHE A 251 6.85 14.50 -9.36
N ALA A 252 7.13 15.78 -9.29
CA ALA A 252 8.07 16.45 -10.19
C ALA A 252 9.39 16.93 -9.58
N ASN A 253 9.75 16.62 -8.35
CA ASN A 253 10.99 17.18 -7.77
C ASN A 253 12.30 16.72 -8.43
N LYS A 254 12.30 15.74 -9.35
CA LYS A 254 13.49 15.31 -10.10
C LYS A 254 13.39 15.45 -11.62
N LEU A 255 12.19 15.45 -12.19
CA LEU A 255 11.99 15.43 -13.65
C LEU A 255 12.06 16.82 -14.31
N ALA A 256 11.83 17.89 -13.55
CA ALA A 256 11.81 19.27 -14.08
C ALA A 256 13.19 19.82 -14.49
N LYS A 257 14.28 19.11 -14.26
CA LYS A 257 15.65 19.61 -14.57
C LYS A 257 16.18 19.25 -15.96
N GLY A 258 15.46 18.47 -16.76
CA GLY A 258 16.04 17.91 -18.00
C GLY A 258 15.23 17.88 -19.28
N GLY A 259 13.99 18.26 -19.32
CA GLY A 259 13.21 18.15 -20.56
C GLY A 259 12.12 19.19 -20.69
N GLY A 260 11.95 19.76 -21.86
CA GLY A 260 11.08 20.85 -22.24
C GLY A 260 9.58 20.62 -22.02
N PHE A 261 9.16 20.58 -20.76
CA PHE A 261 7.76 20.58 -20.41
C PHE A 261 7.18 21.98 -20.56
N THR A 262 6.33 22.17 -21.53
CA THR A 262 5.57 23.41 -21.68
C THR A 262 4.48 23.47 -20.61
N LYS A 263 4.21 24.65 -20.05
CA LYS A 263 3.12 24.89 -19.09
C LYS A 263 1.77 24.36 -19.61
N ASP A 264 1.57 24.39 -20.93
CA ASP A 264 0.33 23.98 -21.59
C ASP A 264 0.14 22.45 -21.65
N GLY A 265 1.20 21.65 -21.67
CA GLY A 265 1.12 20.17 -21.66
C GLY A 265 0.57 19.61 -20.35
N TYR A 266 0.84 20.26 -19.23
CA TYR A 266 0.26 19.86 -17.91
C TYR A 266 -1.18 20.34 -17.72
N ALA A 267 -1.59 21.43 -18.34
CA ALA A 267 -2.89 22.07 -18.09
C ALA A 267 -4.09 21.15 -18.37
N ASN A 268 -3.96 20.23 -19.33
CA ASN A 268 -5.05 19.34 -19.73
C ASN A 268 -4.85 17.89 -19.26
N CYS A 269 -3.74 17.57 -18.60
CA CYS A 269 -3.40 16.21 -18.23
C CYS A 269 -4.46 15.60 -17.29
N GLY A 270 -4.90 16.34 -16.30
CA GLY A 270 -5.92 15.88 -15.35
C GLY A 270 -7.27 15.54 -15.98
N GLU A 271 -7.71 16.33 -16.97
CA GLU A 271 -8.94 16.05 -17.74
C GLU A 271 -8.82 14.76 -18.54
N LEU A 272 -7.71 14.58 -19.24
CA LEU A 272 -7.44 13.37 -20.03
C LEU A 272 -7.38 12.12 -19.12
N ILE A 273 -6.74 12.23 -17.96
CA ILE A 273 -6.69 11.15 -16.98
C ILE A 273 -8.09 10.81 -16.48
N TYR A 274 -8.93 11.81 -16.21
CA TYR A 274 -10.31 11.59 -15.80
C TYR A 274 -11.13 10.85 -16.86
N GLU A 275 -10.96 11.20 -18.15
CA GLU A 275 -11.64 10.52 -19.26
C GLU A 275 -11.32 9.02 -19.31
N TRP A 276 -10.09 8.62 -18.96
CA TRP A 276 -9.66 7.22 -18.95
C TRP A 276 -10.00 6.47 -17.67
N CYS A 277 -10.01 7.15 -16.53
CA CYS A 277 -10.07 6.51 -15.22
C CYS A 277 -11.34 6.77 -14.42
N GLY A 278 -12.25 7.66 -14.93
CA GLY A 278 -13.51 7.97 -14.27
C GLY A 278 -13.38 8.49 -12.84
N GLY A 279 -12.23 9.12 -12.50
CA GLY A 279 -11.94 9.59 -11.15
C GLY A 279 -11.43 8.55 -10.15
N ASN A 280 -11.23 7.29 -10.56
CA ASN A 280 -10.61 6.29 -9.69
C ASN A 280 -9.17 6.69 -9.38
N PHE A 281 -8.87 7.01 -8.12
CA PHE A 281 -7.58 7.56 -7.72
C PHE A 281 -6.41 6.62 -8.03
N ARG A 282 -6.57 5.32 -7.74
CA ARG A 282 -5.52 4.30 -7.98
C ARG A 282 -5.19 4.17 -9.46
N SER A 283 -6.22 4.08 -10.31
CA SER A 283 -6.06 3.99 -11.77
C SER A 283 -5.47 5.28 -12.34
N SER A 284 -5.96 6.44 -11.90
CA SER A 284 -5.46 7.77 -12.30
C SER A 284 -3.98 7.95 -11.96
N ALA A 285 -3.57 7.60 -10.73
CA ALA A 285 -2.19 7.67 -10.31
C ALA A 285 -1.28 6.72 -11.10
N LYS A 286 -1.73 5.49 -11.38
CA LYS A 286 -0.99 4.52 -12.22
C LYS A 286 -0.80 5.05 -13.64
N LEU A 287 -1.87 5.54 -14.26
CA LEU A 287 -1.84 6.08 -15.62
C LEU A 287 -0.90 7.28 -15.71
N TYR A 288 -1.04 8.23 -14.79
CA TYR A 288 -0.17 9.42 -14.74
C TYR A 288 1.30 9.07 -14.57
N LYS A 289 1.63 8.18 -13.62
CA LYS A 289 3.00 7.69 -13.40
C LYS A 289 3.58 7.04 -14.66
N LYS A 290 2.79 6.25 -15.38
CA LYS A 290 3.21 5.61 -16.61
C LYS A 290 3.42 6.62 -17.72
N ALA A 291 2.49 7.57 -17.89
CA ALA A 291 2.58 8.61 -18.89
C ALA A 291 3.82 9.51 -18.68
N LEU A 292 4.13 9.89 -17.44
CA LEU A 292 5.35 10.62 -17.11
C LEU A 292 6.61 9.85 -17.51
N LYS A 293 6.67 8.54 -17.22
CA LYS A 293 7.83 7.70 -17.60
C LYS A 293 7.99 7.58 -19.10
N LEU A 294 6.90 7.49 -19.86
CA LEU A 294 6.96 7.46 -21.33
C LEU A 294 7.40 8.80 -21.90
N SER A 295 6.85 9.91 -21.40
CA SER A 295 7.25 11.26 -21.77
C SER A 295 8.75 11.47 -21.56
N GLU A 296 9.30 11.04 -20.42
CA GLU A 296 10.73 11.11 -20.15
C GLU A 296 11.57 10.21 -21.07
N TYR A 297 11.14 8.98 -21.29
CA TYR A 297 11.85 8.00 -22.11
C TYR A 297 11.96 8.44 -23.57
N TYR A 298 10.85 8.94 -24.14
CA TYR A 298 10.81 9.41 -25.53
C TYR A 298 11.25 10.87 -25.69
N LYS A 299 11.46 11.60 -24.58
CA LYS A 299 11.78 13.04 -24.54
C LYS A 299 10.73 13.89 -25.29
N VAL A 300 9.46 13.54 -25.12
CA VAL A 300 8.31 14.25 -25.71
C VAL A 300 7.44 14.88 -24.62
N PRO A 301 6.69 15.93 -24.91
CA PRO A 301 5.78 16.53 -23.94
C PRO A 301 4.70 15.53 -23.50
N LEU A 302 4.16 15.73 -22.29
CA LEU A 302 3.05 14.93 -21.77
C LEU A 302 1.75 15.43 -22.42
N ASP A 303 1.36 14.77 -23.49
CA ASP A 303 0.18 15.09 -24.28
C ASP A 303 -0.83 13.93 -24.33
N LYS A 304 -1.89 14.11 -25.12
CA LYS A 304 -2.95 13.11 -25.30
C LYS A 304 -2.41 11.80 -25.89
N GLU A 305 -1.44 11.84 -26.79
CA GLU A 305 -0.89 10.64 -27.43
C GLU A 305 -0.07 9.82 -26.42
N VAL A 306 0.75 10.48 -25.60
CA VAL A 306 1.54 9.84 -24.54
C VAL A 306 0.62 9.23 -23.49
N ILE A 307 -0.47 9.90 -23.09
CA ILE A 307 -1.44 9.39 -22.13
C ILE A 307 -2.20 8.20 -22.73
N ALA A 308 -2.64 8.26 -23.98
CA ALA A 308 -3.26 7.14 -24.67
C ALA A 308 -2.33 5.92 -24.76
N LYS A 309 -1.06 6.13 -25.10
CA LYS A 309 -0.08 5.04 -25.13
C LYS A 309 0.21 4.48 -23.73
N ALA A 310 0.18 5.34 -22.72
CA ALA A 310 0.31 4.89 -21.33
C ALA A 310 -0.88 4.04 -20.87
N SER A 311 -2.11 4.36 -21.34
CA SER A 311 -3.32 3.63 -20.98
C SER A 311 -3.32 2.18 -21.49
N GLU A 312 -2.69 1.91 -22.64
CA GLU A 312 -2.50 0.56 -23.17
C GLU A 312 -1.60 -0.31 -22.28
N MET A 313 -0.77 0.30 -21.42
CA MET A 313 0.19 -0.37 -20.55
C MET A 313 -0.28 -0.50 -19.10
N VAL A 314 -1.49 -0.05 -18.80
CA VAL A 314 -2.05 -0.02 -17.43
C VAL A 314 -3.40 -0.70 -17.41
N VAL A 315 -3.60 -1.60 -16.43
CA VAL A 315 -4.94 -2.11 -16.17
C VAL A 315 -5.71 -1.00 -15.45
N LEU A 316 -6.69 -0.44 -16.14
CA LEU A 316 -7.62 0.55 -15.60
C LEU A 316 -8.83 -0.19 -15.02
N ALA A 317 -9.27 0.21 -13.82
CA ALA A 317 -10.43 -0.37 -13.12
C ALA A 317 -11.70 0.36 -13.52
#